data_a50990f79409027fb8104b5eb1ec1efd
#
_entry.id   a50990f79409027fb8104b5eb1ec1efd
#
_cell.length_a   1.000
_cell.length_b   1.000
_cell.length_c   1.000
_cell.angle_alpha   90.00
_cell.angle_beta   90.00
_cell.angle_gamma   90.00
#
_symmetry.space_group_name_H-M   'P 1'
#
loop_
_entity.id
_entity.type
_entity.pdbx_description
1 polymer ?
#
loop_
_entity_poly.entity_id
_entity_poly.type
_entity_poly.pdbx_seq_one_letter_code
_entity_poly.pdbx_strand_id
1 'polypeptide(L)'
;RSWVDVLRHHMHTPCIWVLGHSEGGVVALASAQEENVCGVVLIATPGRPMGEVLRGQLNANPENEILLKQALPIIDALEHQQRVDITNIHPALQSIFNPAVQGFLINAFSYNPGHLISSISKPVLVLQGQRDLQVEETDAGLLKAANPQASLVILPNMNHVMKEVTSDDRKANIATYAEPALPLAPGLIDSIEHFLIRNSPFPEK
;
A
#
# COMPACT_ATOMS: atom_id res chain seq x y z
N ARG A 1 6.07 14.12 -6.30
CA ARG A 1 5.78 15.51 -6.71
C ARG A 1 6.40 15.81 -8.07
N SER A 2 7.70 15.85 -8.21
CA SER A 2 8.38 16.20 -9.47
C SER A 2 7.94 15.36 -10.68
N TRP A 3 7.65 14.07 -10.50
CA TRP A 3 7.17 13.21 -11.58
C TRP A 3 5.74 13.55 -12.03
N VAL A 4 4.86 13.97 -11.13
CA VAL A 4 3.51 14.44 -11.49
C VAL A 4 3.63 15.64 -12.41
N ASP A 5 4.47 16.60 -12.09
CA ASP A 5 4.69 17.79 -12.93
C ASP A 5 5.31 17.44 -14.28
N VAL A 6 6.31 16.57 -14.31
CA VAL A 6 6.94 16.10 -15.55
C VAL A 6 5.91 15.43 -16.46
N LEU A 7 5.11 14.48 -15.93
CA LEU A 7 4.10 13.77 -16.69
C LEU A 7 3.01 14.71 -17.17
N ARG A 8 2.54 15.62 -16.33
CA ARG A 8 1.51 16.60 -16.70
C ARG A 8 1.96 17.48 -17.88
N HIS A 9 3.18 17.97 -17.83
CA HIS A 9 3.74 18.77 -18.94
C HIS A 9 3.94 17.94 -20.20
N HIS A 10 4.48 16.73 -20.07
CA HIS A 10 4.73 15.84 -21.20
C HIS A 10 3.45 15.39 -21.90
N MET A 11 2.40 15.09 -21.12
CA MET A 11 1.11 14.62 -21.64
C MET A 11 0.14 15.76 -21.98
N HIS A 12 0.51 17.03 -21.76
CA HIS A 12 -0.35 18.19 -21.95
C HIS A 12 -1.72 18.04 -21.27
N THR A 13 -1.75 17.49 -20.05
CA THR A 13 -2.97 17.25 -19.29
C THR A 13 -3.04 18.15 -18.06
N PRO A 14 -4.24 18.57 -17.60
CA PRO A 14 -4.35 19.42 -16.40
C PRO A 14 -3.95 18.69 -15.12
N CYS A 15 -4.13 17.37 -15.04
CA CYS A 15 -3.77 16.59 -13.84
C CYS A 15 -3.45 15.13 -14.20
N ILE A 16 -2.86 14.40 -13.23
CA ILE A 16 -2.42 13.01 -13.34
C ILE A 16 -3.12 12.16 -12.28
N TRP A 17 -3.63 10.99 -12.64
CA TRP A 17 -4.05 9.98 -11.70
C TRP A 17 -2.83 9.25 -11.12
N VAL A 18 -2.82 9.05 -9.80
CA VAL A 18 -1.75 8.33 -9.12
C VAL A 18 -2.30 7.01 -8.59
N LEU A 19 -1.69 5.90 -9.02
CA LEU A 19 -2.01 4.58 -8.51
C LEU A 19 -0.85 4.09 -7.64
N GLY A 20 -1.18 3.61 -6.44
CA GLY A 20 -0.21 3.02 -5.52
C GLY A 20 -0.65 1.64 -5.05
N HIS A 21 0.30 0.69 -5.02
CA HIS A 21 0.12 -0.65 -4.50
C HIS A 21 0.89 -0.81 -3.19
N SER A 22 0.23 -1.39 -2.18
CA SER A 22 0.85 -1.65 -0.87
C SER A 22 1.44 -0.36 -0.26
N GLU A 23 2.70 -0.33 0.12
CA GLU A 23 3.44 0.86 0.57
C GLU A 23 3.36 2.01 -0.45
N GLY A 24 3.39 1.70 -1.76
CA GLY A 24 3.19 2.69 -2.83
C GLY A 24 1.87 3.44 -2.72
N GLY A 25 0.85 2.86 -2.09
CA GLY A 25 -0.41 3.54 -1.78
C GLY A 25 -0.24 4.65 -0.73
N VAL A 26 0.63 4.46 0.26
CA VAL A 26 0.97 5.52 1.23
C VAL A 26 1.71 6.67 0.51
N VAL A 27 2.60 6.34 -0.43
CA VAL A 27 3.27 7.33 -1.29
C VAL A 27 2.25 8.08 -2.16
N ALA A 28 1.28 7.38 -2.74
CA ALA A 28 0.19 7.98 -3.50
C ALA A 28 -0.64 8.94 -2.64
N LEU A 29 -1.01 8.54 -1.42
CA LEU A 29 -1.70 9.41 -0.45
C LEU A 29 -0.90 10.66 -0.12
N ALA A 30 0.42 10.52 0.14
CA ALA A 30 1.29 11.66 0.43
C ALA A 30 1.45 12.62 -0.75
N SER A 31 1.29 12.13 -2.00
CA SER A 31 1.33 12.96 -3.21
C SER A 31 -0.02 13.57 -3.59
N ALA A 32 -1.12 13.05 -3.06
CA ALA A 32 -2.47 13.45 -3.45
C ALA A 32 -2.84 14.90 -3.12
N GLN A 33 -2.10 15.55 -2.22
CA GLN A 33 -2.28 16.96 -1.87
C GLN A 33 -1.88 17.92 -3.00
N GLU A 34 -1.06 17.46 -3.95
CA GLU A 34 -0.60 18.30 -5.07
C GLU A 34 -1.77 18.69 -5.98
N GLU A 35 -1.84 19.96 -6.37
CA GLU A 35 -2.93 20.49 -7.23
C GLU A 35 -3.08 19.71 -8.54
N ASN A 36 -1.96 19.23 -9.07
CA ASN A 36 -1.89 18.53 -10.35
C ASN A 36 -2.23 17.02 -10.28
N VAL A 37 -2.73 16.53 -9.14
CA VAL A 37 -3.26 15.16 -8.99
C VAL A 37 -4.76 15.17 -9.17
N CYS A 38 -5.30 14.39 -10.13
CA CYS A 38 -6.74 14.25 -10.37
C CYS A 38 -7.44 13.46 -9.26
N GLY A 39 -6.78 12.45 -8.74
CA GLY A 39 -7.24 11.54 -7.71
C GLY A 39 -6.28 10.36 -7.56
N VAL A 40 -6.60 9.44 -6.66
CA VAL A 40 -5.73 8.31 -6.35
C VAL A 40 -6.48 6.97 -6.39
N VAL A 41 -5.75 5.93 -6.78
CA VAL A 41 -6.17 4.54 -6.71
C VAL A 41 -5.21 3.81 -5.75
N LEU A 42 -5.76 3.23 -4.70
CA LEU A 42 -5.03 2.55 -3.64
C LEU A 42 -5.34 1.06 -3.73
N ILE A 43 -4.33 0.22 -4.00
CA ILE A 43 -4.49 -1.23 -4.10
C ILE A 43 -3.72 -1.88 -2.96
N ALA A 44 -4.39 -2.71 -2.16
CA ALA A 44 -3.76 -3.42 -1.03
C ALA A 44 -2.93 -2.46 -0.14
N THR A 45 -3.47 -1.28 0.11
CA THR A 45 -2.79 -0.20 0.82
C THR A 45 -3.09 -0.25 2.31
N PRO A 46 -2.07 -0.20 3.18
CA PRO A 46 -2.29 -0.15 4.62
C PRO A 46 -3.14 1.05 5.07
N GLY A 47 -4.08 0.81 5.97
CA GLY A 47 -4.83 1.85 6.68
C GLY A 47 -4.18 2.26 8.00
N ARG A 48 -3.22 1.46 8.47
CA ARG A 48 -2.41 1.66 9.69
C ARG A 48 -1.02 2.19 9.36
N PRO A 49 -0.33 2.85 10.30
CA PRO A 49 1.09 3.17 10.16
C PRO A 49 1.94 1.95 9.78
N MET A 50 2.95 2.15 8.93
CA MET A 50 3.75 1.04 8.38
C MET A 50 4.48 0.22 9.45
N GLY A 51 4.87 0.82 10.58
CA GLY A 51 5.45 0.08 11.70
C GLY A 51 4.47 -0.92 12.32
N GLU A 52 3.19 -0.56 12.45
CA GLU A 52 2.13 -1.47 12.94
C GLU A 52 1.90 -2.62 11.95
N VAL A 53 1.87 -2.32 10.65
CA VAL A 53 1.72 -3.34 9.60
C VAL A 53 2.86 -4.35 9.66
N LEU A 54 4.11 -3.88 9.77
CA LEU A 54 5.29 -4.74 9.84
C LEU A 54 5.26 -5.63 11.10
N ARG A 55 4.86 -5.08 12.26
CA ARG A 55 4.65 -5.87 13.48
C ARG A 55 3.59 -6.96 13.26
N GLY A 56 2.47 -6.62 12.62
CA GLY A 56 1.41 -7.56 12.29
C GLY A 56 1.88 -8.69 11.38
N GLN A 57 2.59 -8.36 10.31
CA GLN A 57 3.14 -9.35 9.36
C GLN A 57 4.13 -10.31 10.03
N LEU A 58 5.02 -9.80 10.86
CA LEU A 58 5.98 -10.64 11.60
C LEU A 58 5.26 -11.53 12.61
N ASN A 59 4.21 -11.05 13.27
CA ASN A 59 3.44 -11.79 14.26
C ASN A 59 2.50 -12.84 13.62
N ALA A 60 2.14 -12.68 12.36
CA ALA A 60 1.21 -13.60 11.67
C ALA A 60 1.78 -15.01 11.46
N ASN A 61 3.09 -15.21 11.62
CA ASN A 61 3.74 -16.51 11.53
C ASN A 61 4.37 -16.88 12.90
N PRO A 62 3.87 -17.92 13.61
CA PRO A 62 4.42 -18.36 14.88
C PRO A 62 5.92 -18.72 14.85
N GLU A 63 6.44 -19.13 13.68
CA GLU A 63 7.86 -19.43 13.50
C GLU A 63 8.75 -18.18 13.60
N ASN A 64 8.16 -16.99 13.56
CA ASN A 64 8.88 -15.71 13.62
C ASN A 64 9.18 -15.23 15.05
N GLU A 65 8.97 -16.02 16.10
CA GLU A 65 9.15 -15.55 17.50
C GLU A 65 10.56 -14.95 17.72
N ILE A 66 11.60 -15.59 17.18
CA ILE A 66 12.98 -15.10 17.30
C ILE A 66 13.15 -13.79 16.51
N LEU A 67 12.55 -13.72 15.32
CA LEU A 67 12.60 -12.51 14.48
C LEU A 67 11.87 -11.36 15.15
N LEU A 68 10.70 -11.61 15.73
CA LEU A 68 9.92 -10.62 16.48
C LEU A 68 10.73 -9.97 17.61
N LYS A 69 11.39 -10.78 18.45
CA LYS A 69 12.19 -10.28 19.58
C LYS A 69 13.29 -9.30 19.12
N GLN A 70 13.83 -9.50 17.92
CA GLN A 70 14.85 -8.61 17.36
C GLN A 70 14.24 -7.44 16.58
N ALA A 71 13.14 -7.65 15.86
CA ALA A 71 12.54 -6.65 15.01
C ALA A 71 11.79 -5.55 15.81
N LEU A 72 11.07 -5.92 16.87
CA LEU A 72 10.24 -4.96 17.62
C LEU A 72 11.05 -3.75 18.13
N PRO A 73 12.19 -3.92 18.84
CA PRO A 73 12.97 -2.76 19.30
C PRO A 73 13.56 -1.94 18.15
N ILE A 74 13.82 -2.57 16.99
CA ILE A 74 14.30 -1.86 15.80
C ILE A 74 13.19 -0.98 15.22
N ILE A 75 11.98 -1.55 15.08
CA ILE A 75 10.82 -0.80 14.60
C ILE A 75 10.54 0.39 15.53
N ASP A 76 10.54 0.15 16.85
CA ASP A 76 10.32 1.21 17.85
C ASP A 76 11.36 2.34 17.73
N ALA A 77 12.64 2.00 17.58
CA ALA A 77 13.70 2.99 17.40
C ALA A 77 13.52 3.82 16.12
N LEU A 78 13.19 3.15 14.99
CA LEU A 78 12.99 3.83 13.71
C LEU A 78 11.75 4.75 13.74
N GLU A 79 10.66 4.36 14.41
CA GLU A 79 9.50 5.23 14.65
C GLU A 79 9.86 6.47 15.47
N HIS A 80 10.82 6.35 16.38
CA HIS A 80 11.39 7.49 17.13
C HIS A 80 12.54 8.20 16.38
N GLN A 81 12.66 7.98 15.07
CA GLN A 81 13.67 8.60 14.20
C GLN A 81 15.12 8.24 14.56
N GLN A 82 15.33 7.14 15.25
CA GLN A 82 16.64 6.65 15.66
C GLN A 82 17.11 5.54 14.72
N ARG A 83 18.32 5.68 14.19
CA ARG A 83 18.98 4.61 13.44
C ARG A 83 19.55 3.58 14.39
N VAL A 84 19.56 2.32 13.96
CA VAL A 84 20.06 1.19 14.75
C VAL A 84 21.20 0.47 14.04
N ASP A 85 22.12 -0.08 14.82
CA ASP A 85 23.10 -1.04 14.33
C ASP A 85 22.45 -2.42 14.21
N ILE A 86 22.57 -3.03 13.04
CA ILE A 86 22.00 -4.34 12.73
C ILE A 86 23.05 -5.43 12.51
N THR A 87 24.29 -5.22 12.99
CA THR A 87 25.39 -6.16 12.77
C THR A 87 25.09 -7.55 13.33
N ASN A 88 24.38 -7.62 14.45
CA ASN A 88 24.10 -8.86 15.20
C ASN A 88 22.65 -9.31 15.15
N ILE A 89 21.89 -8.96 14.10
CA ILE A 89 20.51 -9.43 13.93
C ILE A 89 20.42 -10.61 12.97
N HIS A 90 19.29 -11.32 13.04
CA HIS A 90 19.03 -12.45 12.16
C HIS A 90 19.11 -12.04 10.68
N PRO A 91 19.75 -12.85 9.78
CA PRO A 91 19.94 -12.50 8.37
C PRO A 91 18.66 -12.10 7.63
N ALA A 92 17.53 -12.74 7.94
CA ALA A 92 16.24 -12.39 7.34
C ALA A 92 15.79 -10.96 7.64
N LEU A 93 16.25 -10.34 8.73
CA LEU A 93 15.93 -8.97 9.11
C LEU A 93 16.93 -7.95 8.53
N GLN A 94 18.12 -8.40 8.15
CA GLN A 94 19.18 -7.51 7.65
C GLN A 94 18.76 -6.82 6.33
N SER A 95 17.99 -7.50 5.47
CA SER A 95 17.50 -6.90 4.23
C SER A 95 16.44 -5.83 4.50
N ILE A 96 15.57 -6.07 5.49
CA ILE A 96 14.48 -5.15 5.87
C ILE A 96 15.05 -3.90 6.53
N PHE A 97 15.99 -4.06 7.47
CA PHE A 97 16.51 -2.96 8.28
C PHE A 97 17.92 -2.50 7.88
N ASN A 98 18.33 -2.79 6.65
CA ASN A 98 19.63 -2.38 6.13
C ASN A 98 19.90 -0.88 6.40
N PRO A 99 21.09 -0.49 6.88
CA PRO A 99 21.41 0.92 7.16
C PRO A 99 21.14 1.87 6.00
N ALA A 100 21.28 1.40 4.76
CA ALA A 100 20.99 2.19 3.56
C ALA A 100 19.49 2.55 3.42
N VAL A 101 18.58 1.71 3.93
CA VAL A 101 17.12 1.93 3.85
C VAL A 101 16.52 2.49 5.13
N GLN A 102 17.23 2.55 6.24
CA GLN A 102 16.68 3.05 7.50
C GLN A 102 16.17 4.49 7.41
N GLY A 103 16.84 5.36 6.64
CA GLY A 103 16.35 6.72 6.41
C GLY A 103 14.99 6.75 5.70
N PHE A 104 14.78 5.84 4.77
CA PHE A 104 13.50 5.66 4.11
C PHE A 104 12.45 5.10 5.08
N LEU A 105 12.79 4.07 5.88
CA LEU A 105 11.88 3.49 6.88
C LEU A 105 11.43 4.52 7.93
N ILE A 106 12.37 5.32 8.46
CA ILE A 106 12.07 6.43 9.38
C ILE A 106 11.02 7.38 8.76
N ASN A 107 11.22 7.74 7.50
CA ASN A 107 10.27 8.59 6.79
C ASN A 107 8.93 7.88 6.58
N ALA A 108 8.93 6.63 6.10
CA ALA A 108 7.72 5.86 5.85
C ALA A 108 6.90 5.62 7.12
N PHE A 109 7.55 5.33 8.26
CA PHE A 109 6.89 5.12 9.55
C PHE A 109 6.30 6.41 10.13
N SER A 110 6.73 7.58 9.70
CA SER A 110 6.17 8.86 10.15
C SER A 110 4.79 9.17 9.55
N TYR A 111 4.37 8.45 8.50
CA TYR A 111 3.08 8.66 7.87
C TYR A 111 1.99 7.84 8.54
N ASN A 112 0.84 8.50 8.75
CA ASN A 112 -0.42 7.84 9.13
C ASN A 112 -1.37 7.87 7.93
N PRO A 113 -1.65 6.73 7.29
CA PRO A 113 -2.50 6.67 6.09
C PRO A 113 -3.92 7.20 6.33
N GLY A 114 -4.49 6.96 7.53
CA GLY A 114 -5.79 7.49 7.91
C GLY A 114 -5.81 9.02 7.95
N HIS A 115 -4.76 9.65 8.49
CA HIS A 115 -4.65 11.11 8.48
C HIS A 115 -4.43 11.65 7.06
N LEU A 116 -3.64 10.96 6.24
CA LEU A 116 -3.41 11.39 4.85
C LEU A 116 -4.71 11.36 4.05
N ILE A 117 -5.45 10.26 4.08
CA ILE A 117 -6.67 10.11 3.28
C ILE A 117 -7.80 11.02 3.76
N SER A 118 -7.89 11.33 5.06
CA SER A 118 -8.95 12.19 5.62
C SER A 118 -8.89 13.62 5.09
N SER A 119 -7.73 14.08 4.64
CA SER A 119 -7.53 15.43 4.11
C SER A 119 -7.68 15.51 2.58
N ILE A 120 -7.96 14.39 1.89
CA ILE A 120 -8.10 14.35 0.44
C ILE A 120 -9.56 14.62 0.06
N SER A 121 -9.78 15.72 -0.68
CA SER A 121 -11.08 16.07 -1.28
C SER A 121 -11.26 15.53 -2.71
N LYS A 122 -10.20 15.02 -3.32
CA LYS A 122 -10.19 14.45 -4.66
C LYS A 122 -10.77 13.03 -4.66
N PRO A 123 -11.20 12.50 -5.82
CA PRO A 123 -11.65 11.11 -5.91
C PRO A 123 -10.58 10.13 -5.43
N VAL A 124 -11.00 9.18 -4.58
CA VAL A 124 -10.16 8.10 -4.06
C VAL A 124 -10.86 6.77 -4.29
N LEU A 125 -10.14 5.80 -4.86
CA LEU A 125 -10.54 4.40 -4.94
C LEU A 125 -9.65 3.58 -4.01
N VAL A 126 -10.27 2.80 -3.13
CA VAL A 126 -9.61 1.78 -2.30
C VAL A 126 -10.01 0.42 -2.82
N LEU A 127 -9.02 -0.36 -3.26
CA LEU A 127 -9.17 -1.73 -3.76
C LEU A 127 -8.46 -2.70 -2.82
N GLN A 128 -9.17 -3.69 -2.29
CA GLN A 128 -8.60 -4.67 -1.38
C GLN A 128 -9.01 -6.08 -1.75
N GLY A 129 -8.08 -7.01 -1.68
CA GLY A 129 -8.33 -8.43 -1.85
C GLY A 129 -8.57 -9.13 -0.51
N GLN A 130 -9.57 -10.02 -0.45
CA GLN A 130 -9.83 -10.80 0.77
C GLN A 130 -8.82 -11.93 0.99
N ARG A 131 -8.05 -12.29 -0.04
CA ARG A 131 -6.97 -13.28 0.04
C ARG A 131 -5.60 -12.66 0.30
N ASP A 132 -5.55 -11.37 0.63
CA ASP A 132 -4.32 -10.68 0.97
C ASP A 132 -3.80 -11.17 2.33
N LEU A 133 -2.53 -11.63 2.34
CA LEU A 133 -1.85 -12.14 3.54
C LEU A 133 -0.92 -11.10 4.19
N GLN A 134 -0.83 -9.90 3.61
CA GLN A 134 0.08 -8.84 4.07
C GLN A 134 -0.65 -7.60 4.57
N VAL A 135 -1.72 -7.19 3.88
CA VAL A 135 -2.59 -6.08 4.25
C VAL A 135 -4.02 -6.62 4.38
N GLU A 136 -4.61 -6.41 5.53
CA GLU A 136 -5.90 -6.98 5.87
C GLU A 136 -7.06 -6.14 5.29
N GLU A 137 -8.22 -6.76 5.11
CA GLU A 137 -9.45 -6.05 4.71
C GLU A 137 -9.82 -4.93 5.71
N THR A 138 -9.46 -5.11 6.98
CA THR A 138 -9.62 -4.09 8.02
C THR A 138 -8.86 -2.80 7.71
N ASP A 139 -7.71 -2.87 7.06
CA ASP A 139 -6.95 -1.69 6.62
C ASP A 139 -7.73 -0.86 5.59
N ALA A 140 -8.37 -1.53 4.63
CA ALA A 140 -9.25 -0.86 3.67
C ALA A 140 -10.47 -0.22 4.36
N GLY A 141 -11.02 -0.90 5.37
CA GLY A 141 -12.08 -0.37 6.23
C GLY A 141 -11.66 0.89 6.98
N LEU A 142 -10.45 0.93 7.52
CA LEU A 142 -9.88 2.11 8.20
C LEU A 142 -9.73 3.30 7.24
N LEU A 143 -9.23 3.04 6.01
CA LEU A 143 -9.13 4.08 4.98
C LEU A 143 -10.52 4.64 4.61
N LYS A 144 -11.50 3.75 4.41
CA LYS A 144 -12.88 4.15 4.10
C LYS A 144 -13.54 4.92 5.23
N ALA A 145 -13.29 4.52 6.48
CA ALA A 145 -13.82 5.22 7.65
C ALA A 145 -13.21 6.62 7.80
N ALA A 146 -11.91 6.76 7.51
CA ALA A 146 -11.21 8.04 7.57
C ALA A 146 -11.61 9.00 6.43
N ASN A 147 -11.99 8.47 5.26
CA ASN A 147 -12.56 9.25 4.16
C ASN A 147 -13.86 8.60 3.64
N PRO A 148 -15.04 8.97 4.17
CA PRO A 148 -16.32 8.41 3.76
C PRO A 148 -16.67 8.63 2.28
N GLN A 149 -16.04 9.59 1.60
CA GLN A 149 -16.24 9.84 0.16
C GLN A 149 -15.44 8.89 -0.73
N ALA A 150 -14.40 8.22 -0.21
CA ALA A 150 -13.64 7.25 -0.98
C ALA A 150 -14.53 6.08 -1.44
N SER A 151 -14.35 5.63 -2.67
CA SER A 151 -14.94 4.39 -3.16
C SER A 151 -14.17 3.21 -2.58
N LEU A 152 -14.87 2.20 -2.08
CA LEU A 152 -14.27 0.95 -1.58
C LEU A 152 -14.76 -0.22 -2.43
N VAL A 153 -13.82 -1.02 -2.95
CA VAL A 153 -14.10 -2.27 -3.67
C VAL A 153 -13.31 -3.39 -3.03
N ILE A 154 -14.01 -4.45 -2.65
CA ILE A 154 -13.44 -5.69 -2.11
C ILE A 154 -13.52 -6.77 -3.18
N LEU A 155 -12.38 -7.39 -3.51
CA LEU A 155 -12.28 -8.47 -4.49
C LEU A 155 -12.08 -9.81 -3.74
N PRO A 156 -13.05 -10.72 -3.73
CA PRO A 156 -13.06 -11.90 -2.85
C PRO A 156 -11.86 -12.82 -3.03
N ASN A 157 -11.38 -12.96 -4.26
CA ASN A 157 -10.31 -13.91 -4.59
C ASN A 157 -8.96 -13.24 -4.88
N MET A 158 -8.83 -11.94 -4.69
CA MET A 158 -7.58 -11.23 -4.95
C MET A 158 -6.62 -11.33 -3.75
N ASN A 159 -5.38 -11.68 -4.01
CA ASN A 159 -4.30 -11.63 -3.02
C ASN A 159 -3.46 -10.35 -3.13
N HIS A 160 -2.43 -10.25 -2.27
CA HIS A 160 -1.57 -9.06 -2.21
C HIS A 160 -0.89 -8.70 -3.53
N VAL A 161 -0.47 -9.68 -4.32
CA VAL A 161 0.17 -9.47 -5.62
C VAL A 161 -0.84 -9.42 -6.77
N MET A 162 -2.10 -9.12 -6.44
CA MET A 162 -3.19 -8.92 -7.40
C MET A 162 -3.51 -10.15 -8.26
N LYS A 163 -3.18 -11.35 -7.78
CA LYS A 163 -3.51 -12.61 -8.47
C LYS A 163 -4.76 -13.24 -7.87
N GLU A 164 -5.47 -14.01 -8.69
CA GLU A 164 -6.62 -14.77 -8.21
C GLU A 164 -6.15 -15.97 -7.38
N VAL A 165 -6.73 -16.13 -6.20
CA VAL A 165 -6.54 -17.27 -5.29
C VAL A 165 -7.89 -17.74 -4.79
N THR A 166 -8.32 -18.91 -5.24
CA THR A 166 -9.63 -19.53 -4.85
C THR A 166 -9.50 -20.51 -3.68
N SER A 167 -8.26 -20.85 -3.30
CA SER A 167 -7.94 -21.77 -2.20
C SER A 167 -7.69 -21.02 -0.90
N ASP A 168 -8.06 -21.62 0.22
CA ASP A 168 -7.71 -21.15 1.57
C ASP A 168 -6.28 -21.58 1.99
N ASP A 169 -5.59 -22.38 1.16
CA ASP A 169 -4.23 -22.80 1.44
C ASP A 169 -3.23 -21.64 1.31
N ARG A 170 -2.62 -21.29 2.44
CA ARG A 170 -1.60 -20.26 2.51
C ARG A 170 -0.40 -20.51 1.57
N LYS A 171 0.01 -21.78 1.39
CA LYS A 171 1.14 -22.11 0.51
C LYS A 171 0.79 -21.89 -0.96
N ALA A 172 -0.43 -22.27 -1.35
CA ALA A 172 -0.94 -22.00 -2.70
C ALA A 172 -1.02 -20.49 -2.98
N ASN A 173 -1.45 -19.70 -2.00
CA ASN A 173 -1.47 -18.24 -2.12
C ASN A 173 -0.05 -17.68 -2.34
N ILE A 174 0.89 -18.03 -1.47
CA ILE A 174 2.29 -17.55 -1.57
C ILE A 174 2.96 -18.00 -2.87
N ALA A 175 2.65 -19.19 -3.39
CA ALA A 175 3.22 -19.68 -4.64
C ALA A 175 2.93 -18.73 -5.82
N THR A 176 1.79 -18.04 -5.83
CA THR A 176 1.46 -17.08 -6.90
C THR A 176 2.40 -15.86 -6.97
N TYR A 177 3.13 -15.57 -5.90
CA TYR A 177 4.07 -14.43 -5.86
C TYR A 177 5.26 -14.61 -6.80
N ALA A 178 5.61 -15.88 -7.10
CA ALA A 178 6.70 -16.23 -8.02
C ALA A 178 6.22 -16.47 -9.46
N GLU A 179 4.91 -16.28 -9.74
CA GLU A 179 4.28 -16.61 -11.02
C GLU A 179 3.82 -15.35 -11.77
N PRO A 180 4.73 -14.58 -12.39
CA PRO A 180 4.38 -13.32 -13.05
C PRO A 180 3.43 -13.51 -14.25
N ALA A 181 3.43 -14.70 -14.86
CA ALA A 181 2.58 -15.01 -16.01
C ALA A 181 1.09 -15.22 -15.65
N LEU A 182 0.76 -15.42 -14.37
CA LEU A 182 -0.64 -15.50 -13.97
C LEU A 182 -1.37 -14.19 -14.27
N PRO A 183 -2.64 -14.25 -14.73
CA PRO A 183 -3.43 -13.06 -14.96
C PRO A 183 -3.71 -12.31 -13.66
N LEU A 184 -4.08 -11.04 -13.78
CA LEU A 184 -4.60 -10.26 -12.65
C LEU A 184 -5.95 -10.82 -12.20
N ALA A 185 -6.28 -10.65 -10.94
CA ALA A 185 -7.54 -11.07 -10.38
C ALA A 185 -8.73 -10.46 -11.14
N PRO A 186 -9.79 -11.24 -11.41
CA PRO A 186 -11.00 -10.73 -12.07
C PRO A 186 -11.59 -9.53 -11.33
N GLY A 187 -12.07 -8.56 -12.09
CA GLY A 187 -12.69 -7.35 -11.56
C GLY A 187 -11.72 -6.24 -11.15
N LEU A 188 -10.40 -6.50 -11.07
CA LEU A 188 -9.42 -5.47 -10.69
C LEU A 188 -9.38 -4.34 -11.73
N ILE A 189 -9.12 -4.67 -12.98
CA ILE A 189 -9.01 -3.68 -14.06
C ILE A 189 -10.35 -2.99 -14.29
N ASP A 190 -11.46 -3.74 -14.34
CA ASP A 190 -12.80 -3.19 -14.52
C ASP A 190 -13.16 -2.18 -13.43
N SER A 191 -12.80 -2.46 -12.18
CA SER A 191 -13.05 -1.55 -11.05
C SER A 191 -12.27 -0.23 -11.20
N ILE A 192 -11.01 -0.31 -11.64
CA ILE A 192 -10.19 0.87 -11.89
C ILE A 192 -10.76 1.67 -13.07
N GLU A 193 -11.06 1.01 -14.17
CA GLU A 193 -11.60 1.65 -15.37
C GLU A 193 -12.91 2.38 -15.08
N HIS A 194 -13.88 1.70 -14.46
CA HIS A 194 -15.15 2.31 -14.08
C HIS A 194 -14.98 3.53 -13.17
N PHE A 195 -14.05 3.41 -12.19
CA PHE A 195 -13.77 4.54 -11.30
C PHE A 195 -13.16 5.73 -12.04
N LEU A 196 -12.21 5.50 -12.94
CA LEU A 196 -11.56 6.56 -13.70
C LEU A 196 -12.54 7.24 -14.66
N ILE A 197 -13.38 6.48 -15.37
CA ILE A 197 -14.41 7.02 -16.28
C ILE A 197 -15.39 7.90 -15.49
N ARG A 198 -15.94 7.37 -14.39
CA ARG A 198 -16.92 8.08 -13.57
C ARG A 198 -16.39 9.39 -12.96
N ASN A 199 -15.11 9.46 -12.68
CA ASN A 199 -14.47 10.61 -12.04
C ASN A 199 -13.56 11.39 -13.01
N SER A 200 -13.70 11.15 -14.31
CA SER A 200 -12.89 11.84 -15.32
C SER A 200 -13.08 13.35 -15.22
N PRO A 201 -11.99 14.13 -15.08
CA PRO A 201 -12.06 15.58 -15.12
C PRO A 201 -12.24 16.10 -16.57
N PHE A 202 -12.26 15.20 -17.55
CA PHE A 202 -12.40 15.53 -18.96
C PHE A 202 -13.84 15.29 -19.41
N PRO A 203 -14.48 16.24 -20.13
CA PRO A 203 -15.79 15.99 -20.72
C PRO A 203 -15.69 14.85 -21.74
N GLU A 204 -16.68 13.97 -21.76
CA GLU A 204 -16.83 12.99 -22.85
C GLU A 204 -16.90 13.76 -24.19
N LYS A 205 -16.13 13.27 -25.16
CA LYS A 205 -16.14 13.86 -26.53
C LYS A 205 -17.34 13.38 -27.29
#